data_3c0cfff74f219f2ce0fcaa72039eac70
#
_entry.id   3c0cfff74f219f2ce0fcaa72039eac70
#
_cell.length_a   1.000
_cell.length_b   1.000
_cell.length_c   1.000
_cell.angle_alpha   90.00
_cell.angle_beta   90.00
_cell.angle_gamma   90.00
#
_symmetry.space_group_name_H-M   'P 1'
#
loop_
_entity.id
_entity.type
_entity.pdbx_description
1 polymer ?
#
loop_
_entity_poly.entity_id
_entity_poly.type
_entity_poly.pdbx_seq_one_letter_code
_entity_poly.pdbx_strand_id
1 'polypeptide(L)'
;MRVQNNKWHEVWDRRTENKAILKSQNSKEIFMELKRINGWDSTGSMLEYDQFYDQHVQTKNELEFSPRSKDNVISSVFEVGCGCGANLYLFQNDGYHVGGMDYSARLIEIASGVLIDPVELICREAASLPCDIKYDAILSNSVFSYFDSYEYAEKVLEAMYSKANQSIGIIDIHNIEKKEEFIQFRRRLYKDYEERYQDLPKFFYEKSFFLYFAEKYNMSIKFTKPDMKDYWNNEFVFNCFMRKR
;
A
#
# COMPACT_ATOMS: atom_id res chain seq x y z
N MET A 1 -6.27 -12.42 20.29
CA MET A 1 -5.94 -11.20 19.51
C MET A 1 -7.23 -10.44 19.28
N ARG A 2 -7.32 -9.15 19.62
CA ARG A 2 -8.48 -8.35 19.25
C ARG A 2 -8.39 -8.09 17.74
N VAL A 3 -9.34 -8.63 16.98
CA VAL A 3 -9.63 -8.19 15.61
C VAL A 3 -9.96 -6.70 15.71
N GLN A 4 -9.36 -5.87 14.86
CA GLN A 4 -9.70 -4.45 14.80
C GLN A 4 -11.22 -4.31 14.64
N ASN A 5 -11.88 -3.68 15.62
CA ASN A 5 -13.34 -3.55 15.62
C ASN A 5 -13.77 -2.32 14.82
N ASN A 6 -13.28 -2.19 13.58
CA ASN A 6 -13.69 -1.15 12.65
C ASN A 6 -14.39 -1.75 11.43
N LYS A 7 -15.27 -0.99 10.83
CA LYS A 7 -16.08 -1.45 9.68
C LYS A 7 -15.30 -1.50 8.36
N TRP A 8 -14.00 -1.17 8.35
CA TRP A 8 -13.22 -1.23 7.11
C TRP A 8 -13.20 -2.63 6.49
N HIS A 9 -13.20 -3.68 7.31
CA HIS A 9 -13.26 -5.07 6.84
C HIS A 9 -14.48 -5.31 5.94
N GLU A 10 -15.65 -4.85 6.37
CA GLU A 10 -16.89 -4.98 5.60
C GLU A 10 -16.84 -4.21 4.27
N VAL A 11 -16.17 -3.06 4.24
CA VAL A 11 -16.01 -2.24 3.03
C VAL A 11 -15.21 -2.98 1.98
N TRP A 12 -14.13 -3.64 2.39
CA TRP A 12 -13.23 -4.34 1.47
C TRP A 12 -13.78 -5.71 1.03
N ASP A 13 -14.46 -6.43 1.91
CA ASP A 13 -15.07 -7.74 1.57
C ASP A 13 -16.27 -7.62 0.61
N ARG A 14 -16.88 -6.44 0.49
CA ARG A 14 -17.98 -6.19 -0.46
C ARG A 14 -17.53 -5.79 -1.86
N ARG A 15 -16.23 -5.69 -2.10
CA ARG A 15 -15.73 -5.32 -3.43
C ARG A 15 -16.03 -6.38 -4.48
N THR A 16 -16.39 -5.91 -5.67
CA THR A 16 -16.75 -6.75 -6.80
C THR A 16 -15.86 -6.45 -7.99
N GLU A 17 -15.54 -7.49 -8.74
CA GLU A 17 -14.74 -7.39 -9.97
C GLU A 17 -15.60 -7.45 -11.23
N ASN A 18 -15.11 -6.85 -12.30
CA ASN A 18 -15.56 -7.14 -13.65
C ASN A 18 -14.71 -8.28 -14.23
N LYS A 19 -15.24 -9.50 -14.17
CA LYS A 19 -14.54 -10.72 -14.63
C LYS A 19 -14.14 -10.66 -16.11
N ALA A 20 -14.90 -9.96 -16.95
CA ALA A 20 -14.58 -9.84 -18.37
C ALA A 20 -13.32 -9.00 -18.59
N ILE A 21 -13.17 -7.91 -17.84
CA ILE A 21 -11.98 -7.05 -17.87
C ILE A 21 -10.76 -7.80 -17.33
N LEU A 22 -10.89 -8.48 -16.17
CA LEU A 22 -9.77 -9.22 -15.57
C LEU A 22 -9.28 -10.41 -16.42
N LYS A 23 -10.09 -10.87 -17.37
CA LYS A 23 -9.73 -11.91 -18.35
C LYS A 23 -9.31 -11.34 -19.70
N SER A 24 -9.27 -10.02 -19.87
CA SER A 24 -8.85 -9.39 -21.12
C SER A 24 -7.34 -9.61 -21.35
N GLN A 25 -6.89 -9.36 -22.59
CA GLN A 25 -5.46 -9.36 -22.90
C GLN A 25 -4.82 -7.98 -22.74
N ASN A 26 -5.60 -6.97 -22.34
CA ASN A 26 -5.12 -5.60 -22.16
C ASN A 26 -4.67 -5.38 -20.71
N SER A 27 -3.36 -5.42 -20.50
CA SER A 27 -2.73 -5.18 -19.18
C SER A 27 -3.16 -3.87 -18.53
N LYS A 28 -3.35 -2.80 -19.30
CA LYS A 28 -3.77 -1.49 -18.76
C LYS A 28 -5.19 -1.55 -18.22
N GLU A 29 -6.11 -2.19 -18.95
CA GLU A 29 -7.50 -2.36 -18.49
C GLU A 29 -7.58 -3.23 -17.25
N ILE A 30 -6.82 -4.33 -17.19
CA ILE A 30 -6.73 -5.19 -16.02
C ILE A 30 -6.27 -4.37 -14.82
N PHE A 31 -5.16 -3.65 -14.95
CA PHE A 31 -4.62 -2.82 -13.87
C PHE A 31 -5.62 -1.76 -13.40
N MET A 32 -6.30 -1.05 -14.31
CA MET A 32 -7.28 -0.03 -13.96
C MET A 32 -8.49 -0.63 -13.23
N GLU A 33 -8.92 -1.83 -13.60
CA GLU A 33 -9.96 -2.55 -12.87
C GLU A 33 -9.50 -2.93 -11.46
N LEU A 34 -8.24 -3.40 -11.29
CA LEU A 34 -7.66 -3.68 -9.97
C LEU A 34 -7.59 -2.41 -9.11
N LYS A 35 -7.23 -1.26 -9.67
CA LYS A 35 -7.26 0.03 -8.95
C LYS A 35 -8.68 0.42 -8.56
N ARG A 36 -9.67 0.21 -9.41
CA ARG A 36 -11.09 0.44 -9.08
C ARG A 36 -11.52 -0.45 -7.90
N ILE A 37 -11.20 -1.73 -7.93
CA ILE A 37 -11.51 -2.68 -6.85
C ILE A 37 -10.85 -2.22 -5.54
N ASN A 38 -9.62 -1.73 -5.58
CA ASN A 38 -8.89 -1.17 -4.43
C ASN A 38 -9.38 0.23 -3.99
N GLY A 39 -10.55 0.66 -4.46
CA GLY A 39 -11.25 1.82 -3.92
C GLY A 39 -11.02 3.14 -4.63
N TRP A 40 -10.33 3.17 -5.76
CA TRP A 40 -10.12 4.40 -6.53
C TRP A 40 -11.39 4.95 -7.19
N ASP A 41 -12.43 4.14 -7.30
CA ASP A 41 -13.75 4.54 -7.77
C ASP A 41 -14.51 5.48 -6.82
N SER A 42 -14.12 5.52 -5.55
CA SER A 42 -14.83 6.26 -4.50
C SER A 42 -14.41 7.72 -4.35
N THR A 43 -13.42 8.18 -5.10
CA THR A 43 -12.80 9.52 -4.93
C THR A 43 -13.31 10.57 -5.91
N GLY A 44 -14.26 10.25 -6.78
CA GLY A 44 -14.92 11.18 -7.69
C GLY A 44 -14.18 11.45 -9.01
N SER A 45 -12.87 11.27 -9.07
CA SER A 45 -12.09 11.25 -10.32
C SER A 45 -11.08 10.12 -10.26
N MET A 46 -11.18 9.20 -11.21
CA MET A 46 -10.19 8.14 -11.37
C MET A 46 -9.01 8.70 -12.16
N LEU A 47 -7.80 8.49 -11.65
CA LEU A 47 -6.59 8.83 -12.38
C LEU A 47 -6.40 7.90 -13.58
N GLU A 48 -5.68 8.36 -14.58
CA GLU A 48 -5.32 7.58 -15.75
C GLU A 48 -4.19 6.58 -15.45
N TYR A 49 -4.09 5.54 -16.25
CA TYR A 49 -3.05 4.51 -16.12
C TYR A 49 -1.64 5.09 -16.01
N ASP A 50 -1.31 6.07 -16.86
CA ASP A 50 0.05 6.61 -16.94
C ASP A 50 0.46 7.33 -15.65
N GLN A 51 -0.48 7.96 -14.93
CA GLN A 51 -0.22 8.58 -13.61
C GLN A 51 0.12 7.52 -12.53
N PHE A 52 -0.58 6.40 -12.53
CA PHE A 52 -0.27 5.28 -11.63
C PHE A 52 1.04 4.60 -12.01
N TYR A 53 1.33 4.49 -13.30
CA TYR A 53 2.57 3.89 -13.77
C TYR A 53 3.79 4.77 -13.41
N ASP A 54 3.67 6.09 -13.50
CA ASP A 54 4.70 7.02 -13.03
C ASP A 54 4.96 6.85 -11.52
N GLN A 55 3.91 6.72 -10.71
CA GLN A 55 4.06 6.39 -9.28
C GLN A 55 4.77 5.05 -9.07
N HIS A 56 4.44 4.03 -9.85
CA HIS A 56 5.10 2.74 -9.80
C HIS A 56 6.60 2.85 -10.11
N VAL A 57 6.97 3.58 -11.16
CA VAL A 57 8.38 3.82 -11.53
C VAL A 57 9.13 4.56 -10.42
N GLN A 58 8.53 5.62 -9.85
CA GLN A 58 9.10 6.34 -8.71
C GLN A 58 9.28 5.41 -7.50
N THR A 59 8.29 4.58 -7.19
CA THR A 59 8.35 3.60 -6.11
C THR A 59 9.50 2.62 -6.29
N LYS A 60 9.68 2.08 -7.50
CA LYS A 60 10.81 1.18 -7.82
C LYS A 60 12.14 1.87 -7.56
N ASN A 61 12.31 3.07 -8.11
CA ASN A 61 13.54 3.83 -7.97
C ASN A 61 13.89 4.11 -6.49
N GLU A 62 12.89 4.41 -5.67
CA GLU A 62 13.10 4.65 -4.24
C GLU A 62 13.38 3.36 -3.46
N LEU A 63 12.79 2.24 -3.84
CA LEU A 63 13.06 0.94 -3.23
C LEU A 63 14.45 0.41 -3.58
N GLU A 64 14.92 0.65 -4.81
CA GLU A 64 16.24 0.21 -5.30
C GLU A 64 17.38 1.06 -4.73
N PHE A 65 17.12 2.28 -4.31
CA PHE A 65 18.03 3.26 -3.68
C PHE A 65 19.35 3.53 -4.41
N SER A 66 19.74 2.73 -5.38
CA SER A 66 20.93 2.97 -6.20
C SER A 66 20.96 2.03 -7.39
N PRO A 67 20.86 2.54 -8.61
CA PRO A 67 20.92 1.73 -9.83
C PRO A 67 22.33 1.25 -10.20
N ARG A 68 23.35 1.41 -9.34
CA ARG A 68 24.77 1.30 -9.73
C ARG A 68 25.53 0.10 -9.18
N SER A 69 24.95 -0.75 -8.34
CA SER A 69 25.60 -1.95 -7.86
C SER A 69 24.88 -3.18 -8.40
N LYS A 70 25.60 -4.06 -9.10
CA LYS A 70 25.08 -5.35 -9.56
C LYS A 70 24.62 -6.26 -8.40
N ASP A 71 25.08 -5.96 -7.19
CA ASP A 71 24.82 -6.76 -5.99
C ASP A 71 23.56 -6.28 -5.22
N ASN A 72 22.90 -5.19 -5.65
CA ASN A 72 21.73 -4.60 -4.98
C ASN A 72 20.50 -4.53 -5.88
N VAL A 73 20.37 -5.42 -6.85
CA VAL A 73 19.18 -5.52 -7.70
C VAL A 73 18.04 -6.12 -6.89
N ILE A 74 16.93 -5.37 -6.77
CA ILE A 74 15.68 -5.90 -6.22
C ILE A 74 15.03 -6.78 -7.28
N SER A 75 14.78 -8.05 -6.95
CA SER A 75 14.13 -9.03 -7.82
C SER A 75 12.82 -9.55 -7.25
N SER A 76 12.52 -9.25 -5.99
CA SER A 76 11.34 -9.73 -5.29
C SER A 76 10.70 -8.63 -4.42
N VAL A 77 9.37 -8.53 -4.49
CA VAL A 77 8.59 -7.55 -3.75
C VAL A 77 7.42 -8.23 -3.06
N PHE A 78 7.23 -7.92 -1.78
CA PHE A 78 6.06 -8.33 -1.03
C PHE A 78 5.26 -7.10 -0.58
N GLU A 79 3.94 -7.14 -0.73
CA GLU A 79 3.08 -6.03 -0.32
C GLU A 79 2.18 -6.40 0.87
N VAL A 80 2.28 -5.62 1.94
CA VAL A 80 1.40 -5.68 3.12
C VAL A 80 0.18 -4.80 2.86
N GLY A 81 -1.01 -5.42 2.91
CA GLY A 81 -2.26 -4.78 2.49
C GLY A 81 -2.35 -4.66 0.97
N CYS A 82 -2.05 -5.75 0.25
CA CYS A 82 -1.98 -5.75 -1.21
C CYS A 82 -3.35 -5.58 -1.90
N GLY A 83 -4.45 -5.67 -1.15
CA GLY A 83 -5.77 -5.67 -1.73
C GLY A 83 -5.94 -6.78 -2.78
N CYS A 84 -6.48 -6.44 -3.92
CA CYS A 84 -6.58 -7.36 -5.06
C CYS A 84 -5.31 -7.43 -5.93
N GLY A 85 -4.16 -6.97 -5.43
CA GLY A 85 -2.86 -7.14 -6.08
C GLY A 85 -2.53 -6.11 -7.15
N ALA A 86 -3.14 -4.93 -7.17
CA ALA A 86 -2.93 -3.93 -8.24
C ALA A 86 -1.44 -3.53 -8.40
N ASN A 87 -0.74 -3.20 -7.30
CA ASN A 87 0.67 -2.85 -7.38
C ASN A 87 1.54 -4.07 -7.72
N LEU A 88 1.23 -5.23 -7.12
CA LEU A 88 1.93 -6.49 -7.41
C LEU A 88 1.83 -6.88 -8.89
N TYR A 89 0.70 -6.59 -9.53
CA TYR A 89 0.49 -6.83 -10.96
C TYR A 89 1.48 -6.04 -11.82
N LEU A 90 1.76 -4.76 -11.48
CA LEU A 90 2.78 -3.98 -12.19
C LEU A 90 4.18 -4.51 -11.93
N PHE A 91 4.53 -4.84 -10.68
CA PHE A 91 5.82 -5.45 -10.38
C PHE A 91 6.02 -6.78 -11.11
N GLN A 92 5.00 -7.63 -11.17
CA GLN A 92 5.07 -8.89 -11.90
C GLN A 92 5.25 -8.69 -13.41
N ASN A 93 4.55 -7.72 -14.01
CA ASN A 93 4.72 -7.38 -15.43
C ASN A 93 6.13 -6.84 -15.73
N ASP A 94 6.80 -6.23 -14.75
CA ASP A 94 8.19 -5.79 -14.84
C ASP A 94 9.20 -6.93 -14.54
N GLY A 95 8.73 -8.16 -14.30
CA GLY A 95 9.57 -9.35 -14.10
C GLY A 95 9.99 -9.62 -12.66
N TYR A 96 9.37 -8.96 -11.66
CA TYR A 96 9.65 -9.24 -10.25
C TYR A 96 8.90 -10.48 -9.77
N HIS A 97 9.51 -11.24 -8.86
CA HIS A 97 8.81 -12.21 -8.04
C HIS A 97 7.97 -11.48 -7.00
N VAL A 98 6.69 -11.78 -6.95
CA VAL A 98 5.76 -11.06 -6.09
C VAL A 98 5.12 -11.94 -5.03
N GLY A 99 4.82 -11.35 -3.88
CA GLY A 99 3.99 -11.92 -2.84
C GLY A 99 3.17 -10.83 -2.17
N GLY A 100 2.14 -11.20 -1.46
CA GLY A 100 1.31 -10.21 -0.78
C GLY A 100 0.44 -10.79 0.32
N MET A 101 -0.06 -9.89 1.15
CA MET A 101 -1.06 -10.21 2.15
C MET A 101 -2.13 -9.13 2.23
N ASP A 102 -3.33 -9.57 2.53
CA ASP A 102 -4.45 -8.69 2.89
C ASP A 102 -5.35 -9.41 3.90
N TYR A 103 -6.10 -8.69 4.72
CA TYR A 103 -7.02 -9.32 5.65
C TYR A 103 -8.36 -9.71 4.98
N SER A 104 -8.70 -9.12 3.84
CA SER A 104 -9.89 -9.45 3.07
C SER A 104 -9.69 -10.71 2.23
N ALA A 105 -10.42 -11.77 2.59
CA ALA A 105 -10.41 -13.00 1.83
C ALA A 105 -10.89 -12.78 0.39
N ARG A 106 -11.84 -11.86 0.20
CA ARG A 106 -12.37 -11.50 -1.11
C ARG A 106 -11.32 -10.87 -2.01
N LEU A 107 -10.51 -9.94 -1.48
CA LEU A 107 -9.46 -9.30 -2.26
C LEU A 107 -8.33 -10.26 -2.59
N ILE A 108 -7.95 -11.15 -1.67
CA ILE A 108 -6.96 -12.21 -1.93
C ILE A 108 -7.45 -13.20 -2.99
N GLU A 109 -8.74 -13.56 -2.99
CA GLU A 109 -9.33 -14.38 -4.05
C GLU A 109 -9.16 -13.73 -5.44
N ILE A 110 -9.46 -12.43 -5.55
CA ILE A 110 -9.28 -11.69 -6.80
C ILE A 110 -7.80 -11.63 -7.20
N ALA A 111 -6.90 -11.33 -6.27
CA ALA A 111 -5.46 -11.30 -6.50
C ALA A 111 -4.95 -12.65 -7.03
N SER A 112 -5.40 -13.77 -6.45
CA SER A 112 -5.02 -15.13 -6.89
C SER A 112 -5.54 -15.48 -8.29
N GLY A 113 -6.60 -14.82 -8.74
CA GLY A 113 -7.16 -15.00 -10.10
C GLY A 113 -6.46 -14.18 -11.19
N VAL A 114 -5.61 -13.22 -10.80
CA VAL A 114 -4.96 -12.28 -11.73
C VAL A 114 -3.43 -12.43 -11.74
N LEU A 115 -2.81 -12.63 -10.57
CA LEU A 115 -1.36 -12.81 -10.46
C LEU A 115 -0.96 -14.22 -10.92
N ILE A 116 0.12 -14.30 -11.68
CA ILE A 116 0.65 -15.57 -12.21
C ILE A 116 1.72 -16.09 -11.25
N ASP A 117 1.50 -17.27 -10.67
CA ASP A 117 2.44 -17.94 -9.77
C ASP A 117 3.10 -17.04 -8.72
N PRO A 118 2.32 -16.26 -7.95
CA PRO A 118 2.89 -15.46 -6.87
C PRO A 118 3.57 -16.38 -5.85
N VAL A 119 4.69 -15.95 -5.28
CA VAL A 119 5.46 -16.76 -4.30
C VAL A 119 4.58 -17.11 -3.09
N GLU A 120 3.77 -16.16 -2.62
CA GLU A 120 2.75 -16.37 -1.60
C GLU A 120 1.65 -15.31 -1.68
N LEU A 121 0.41 -15.70 -1.39
CA LEU A 121 -0.71 -14.81 -1.12
C LEU A 121 -1.35 -15.22 0.21
N ILE A 122 -1.43 -14.29 1.14
CA ILE A 122 -1.79 -14.58 2.54
C ILE A 122 -3.02 -13.78 2.95
N CYS A 123 -4.07 -14.47 3.41
CA CYS A 123 -5.23 -13.82 4.00
C CYS A 123 -5.05 -13.74 5.52
N ARG A 124 -4.50 -12.62 6.04
CA ARG A 124 -4.28 -12.38 7.49
C ARG A 124 -4.19 -10.89 7.80
N GLU A 125 -4.35 -10.57 9.10
CA GLU A 125 -4.05 -9.26 9.66
C GLU A 125 -2.57 -8.89 9.51
N ALA A 126 -2.28 -7.61 9.19
CA ALA A 126 -0.93 -7.12 8.90
C ALA A 126 0.08 -7.40 10.03
N ALA A 127 -0.35 -7.29 11.31
CA ALA A 127 0.49 -7.59 12.47
C ALA A 127 0.81 -9.09 12.64
N SER A 128 0.22 -9.97 11.82
CA SER A 128 0.48 -11.42 11.80
C SER A 128 1.28 -11.84 10.57
N LEU A 129 2.03 -10.93 9.98
CA LEU A 129 2.88 -11.17 8.81
C LEU A 129 3.92 -12.28 9.09
N PRO A 130 3.88 -13.43 8.39
CA PRO A 130 4.90 -14.46 8.52
C PRO A 130 6.20 -14.02 7.85
N CYS A 131 7.33 -14.31 8.50
CA CYS A 131 8.65 -13.83 8.08
C CYS A 131 9.59 -14.95 7.59
N ASP A 132 9.07 -16.15 7.33
CA ASP A 132 9.86 -17.32 6.90
C ASP A 132 10.42 -17.11 5.48
N ILE A 133 9.61 -16.61 4.57
CA ILE A 133 10.03 -16.24 3.22
C ILE A 133 10.42 -14.76 3.22
N LYS A 134 11.63 -14.46 2.71
CA LYS A 134 12.17 -13.11 2.61
C LYS A 134 12.03 -12.57 1.19
N TYR A 135 11.91 -11.24 1.11
CA TYR A 135 11.88 -10.50 -0.16
C TYR A 135 12.89 -9.36 -0.12
N ASP A 136 13.36 -8.93 -1.28
CA ASP A 136 14.32 -7.84 -1.36
C ASP A 136 13.68 -6.54 -0.87
N ALA A 137 12.44 -6.28 -1.26
CA ALA A 137 11.67 -5.13 -0.81
C ALA A 137 10.31 -5.52 -0.24
N ILE A 138 9.89 -4.81 0.82
CA ILE A 138 8.54 -4.89 1.38
C ILE A 138 7.84 -3.57 1.16
N LEU A 139 6.67 -3.61 0.53
CA LEU A 139 5.83 -2.46 0.23
C LEU A 139 4.58 -2.45 1.12
N SER A 140 4.07 -1.27 1.43
CA SER A 140 2.72 -1.07 1.94
C SER A 140 2.19 0.24 1.37
N ASN A 141 1.07 0.21 0.65
CA ASN A 141 0.53 1.38 -0.03
C ASN A 141 -0.88 1.69 0.44
N SER A 142 -1.09 2.89 0.99
CA SER A 142 -2.38 3.39 1.50
C SER A 142 -2.99 2.56 2.65
N VAL A 143 -2.17 1.79 3.39
CA VAL A 143 -2.65 0.84 4.42
C VAL A 143 -2.50 1.39 5.83
N PHE A 144 -1.39 2.08 6.14
CA PHE A 144 -1.09 2.56 7.48
C PHE A 144 -2.19 3.44 8.08
N SER A 145 -2.92 4.17 7.24
CA SER A 145 -4.06 4.99 7.69
C SER A 145 -5.25 4.20 8.24
N TYR A 146 -5.29 2.88 8.07
CA TYR A 146 -6.33 2.00 8.60
C TYR A 146 -5.98 1.36 9.94
N PHE A 147 -4.75 1.51 10.42
CA PHE A 147 -4.33 1.02 11.72
C PHE A 147 -4.95 1.87 12.83
N ASP A 148 -5.08 1.30 14.03
CA ASP A 148 -5.76 1.93 15.16
C ASP A 148 -4.82 2.62 16.14
N SER A 149 -3.52 2.31 16.08
CA SER A 149 -2.53 2.82 17.03
C SER A 149 -1.10 2.78 16.50
N TYR A 150 -0.22 3.56 17.13
CA TYR A 150 1.22 3.50 16.89
C TYR A 150 1.80 2.13 17.27
N GLU A 151 1.31 1.50 18.33
CA GLU A 151 1.77 0.18 18.77
C GLU A 151 1.46 -0.90 17.74
N TYR A 152 0.29 -0.82 17.09
CA TYR A 152 -0.05 -1.74 16.00
C TYR A 152 0.84 -1.48 14.77
N ALA A 153 1.02 -0.22 14.41
CA ALA A 153 1.88 0.18 13.30
C ALA A 153 3.34 -0.23 13.51
N GLU A 154 3.88 -0.11 14.74
CA GLU A 154 5.23 -0.56 15.07
C GLU A 154 5.39 -2.06 14.89
N LYS A 155 4.43 -2.87 15.36
CA LYS A 155 4.45 -4.34 15.17
C LYS A 155 4.45 -4.71 13.68
N VAL A 156 3.67 -4.00 12.86
CA VAL A 156 3.67 -4.22 11.40
C VAL A 156 5.03 -3.85 10.80
N LEU A 157 5.60 -2.71 11.19
CA LEU A 157 6.93 -2.29 10.74
C LEU A 157 8.03 -3.28 11.13
N GLU A 158 8.00 -3.82 12.36
CA GLU A 158 8.94 -4.84 12.83
C GLU A 158 8.83 -6.13 12.01
N ALA A 159 7.61 -6.53 11.67
CA ALA A 159 7.39 -7.69 10.79
C ALA A 159 7.86 -7.41 9.35
N MET A 160 7.59 -6.21 8.80
CA MET A 160 8.11 -5.78 7.49
C MET A 160 9.64 -5.76 7.49
N TYR A 161 10.27 -5.21 8.54
CA TYR A 161 11.72 -5.24 8.70
C TYR A 161 12.26 -6.67 8.72
N SER A 162 11.61 -7.52 9.50
CA SER A 162 12.02 -8.93 9.59
C SER A 162 11.90 -9.66 8.25
N LYS A 163 10.88 -9.35 7.43
CA LYS A 163 10.64 -9.97 6.12
C LYS A 163 11.51 -9.39 5.00
N ALA A 164 11.96 -8.13 5.11
CA ALA A 164 12.78 -7.47 4.11
C ALA A 164 14.24 -7.94 4.14
N ASN A 165 14.84 -8.17 2.98
CA ASN A 165 16.29 -8.31 2.83
C ASN A 165 16.97 -6.95 2.74
N GLN A 166 16.40 -5.99 1.98
CA GLN A 166 17.06 -4.72 1.65
C GLN A 166 16.25 -3.49 2.06
N SER A 167 14.99 -3.36 1.60
CA SER A 167 14.26 -2.10 1.70
C SER A 167 12.79 -2.27 2.10
N ILE A 168 12.24 -1.17 2.63
CA ILE A 168 10.83 -1.03 2.99
C ILE A 168 10.32 0.27 2.38
N GLY A 169 9.19 0.22 1.68
CA GLY A 169 8.46 1.38 1.18
C GLY A 169 7.07 1.46 1.82
N ILE A 170 6.74 2.61 2.36
CA ILE A 170 5.39 2.89 2.87
C ILE A 170 4.90 4.13 2.15
N ILE A 171 3.83 3.96 1.40
CA ILE A 171 3.31 4.97 0.48
C ILE A 171 1.95 5.44 0.96
N ASP A 172 1.67 6.71 0.73
CA ASP A 172 0.37 7.33 1.00
C ASP A 172 0.04 7.35 2.51
N ILE A 173 1.01 7.75 3.33
CA ILE A 173 0.88 7.88 4.79
C ILE A 173 0.21 9.21 5.12
N HIS A 174 -0.92 9.19 5.81
CA HIS A 174 -1.61 10.41 6.22
C HIS A 174 -0.78 11.21 7.23
N ASN A 175 -0.47 12.47 6.86
CA ASN A 175 0.32 13.38 7.69
C ASN A 175 -0.55 14.03 8.79
N ILE A 176 -0.15 13.89 10.05
CA ILE A 176 -0.89 14.45 11.19
C ILE A 176 -0.94 15.99 11.14
N GLU A 177 0.09 16.63 10.62
CA GLU A 177 0.13 18.09 10.44
C GLU A 177 -0.93 18.60 9.46
N LYS A 178 -1.44 17.72 8.60
CA LYS A 178 -2.46 18.00 7.58
C LYS A 178 -3.86 17.45 7.92
N LYS A 179 -4.03 16.89 9.12
CA LYS A 179 -5.27 16.22 9.53
C LYS A 179 -6.50 17.12 9.41
N GLU A 180 -6.44 18.33 9.96
CA GLU A 180 -7.58 19.24 9.94
C GLU A 180 -7.92 19.70 8.52
N GLU A 181 -6.92 20.01 7.71
CA GLU A 181 -7.09 20.38 6.31
C GLU A 181 -7.72 19.24 5.49
N PHE A 182 -7.25 18.00 5.73
CA PHE A 182 -7.82 16.78 5.14
C PHE A 182 -9.29 16.60 5.48
N ILE A 183 -9.66 16.72 6.77
CA ILE A 183 -11.05 16.57 7.23
C ILE A 183 -11.93 17.63 6.58
N GLN A 184 -11.49 18.89 6.58
CA GLN A 184 -12.23 19.99 5.94
C GLN A 184 -12.40 19.79 4.44
N PHE A 185 -11.35 19.29 3.76
CA PHE A 185 -11.44 18.95 2.35
C PHE A 185 -12.47 17.84 2.09
N ARG A 186 -12.46 16.77 2.89
CA ARG A 186 -13.41 15.65 2.77
C ARG A 186 -14.86 16.07 3.04
N ARG A 187 -15.10 16.96 4.02
CA ARG A 187 -16.42 17.54 4.31
C ARG A 187 -16.97 18.38 3.15
N ARG A 188 -16.08 19.05 2.41
CA ARG A 188 -16.50 19.79 1.19
C ARG A 188 -16.88 18.86 0.04
N LEU A 189 -16.22 17.72 -0.07
CA LEU A 189 -16.52 16.73 -1.11
C LEU A 189 -17.80 15.94 -0.82
N TYR A 190 -18.05 15.60 0.45
CA TYR A 190 -19.16 14.73 0.86
C TYR A 190 -20.01 15.46 1.89
N LYS A 191 -21.24 15.80 1.49
CA LYS A 191 -22.20 16.47 2.41
C LYS A 191 -22.59 15.59 3.60
N ASP A 192 -22.52 14.27 3.42
CA ASP A 192 -22.81 13.22 4.39
C ASP A 192 -21.53 12.67 5.06
N TYR A 193 -20.45 13.45 5.11
CA TYR A 193 -19.12 12.99 5.57
C TYR A 193 -19.16 12.33 6.94
N GLU A 194 -19.84 12.92 7.93
CA GLU A 194 -19.87 12.41 9.31
C GLU A 194 -20.59 11.06 9.39
N GLU A 195 -21.72 10.91 8.70
CA GLU A 195 -22.48 9.67 8.64
C GLU A 195 -21.69 8.58 7.90
N ARG A 196 -21.12 8.94 6.74
CA ARG A 196 -20.37 8.01 5.88
C ARG A 196 -19.14 7.42 6.55
N TYR A 197 -18.43 8.21 7.38
CA TYR A 197 -17.16 7.84 7.99
C TYR A 197 -17.23 7.65 9.51
N GLN A 198 -18.43 7.59 10.10
CA GLN A 198 -18.64 7.50 11.55
C GLN A 198 -17.87 6.38 12.23
N ASP A 199 -17.83 5.18 11.63
CA ASP A 199 -17.15 4.01 12.16
C ASP A 199 -15.96 3.57 11.28
N LEU A 200 -15.44 4.50 10.48
CA LEU A 200 -14.36 4.31 9.51
C LEU A 200 -13.21 5.27 9.80
N PRO A 201 -12.55 5.18 10.97
CA PRO A 201 -11.49 6.12 11.35
C PRO A 201 -10.30 6.00 10.41
N LYS A 202 -9.57 7.11 10.26
CA LYS A 202 -8.26 7.16 9.63
C LYS A 202 -7.21 7.58 10.66
N PHE A 203 -6.08 6.89 10.65
CA PHE A 203 -4.94 7.21 11.49
C PHE A 203 -3.96 8.12 10.74
N PHE A 204 -3.37 9.05 11.46
CA PHE A 204 -2.43 10.04 10.94
C PHE A 204 -1.11 9.91 11.68
N TYR A 205 0.00 10.10 10.96
CA TYR A 205 1.35 9.86 11.48
C TYR A 205 2.20 11.12 11.50
N GLU A 206 3.05 11.21 12.52
CA GLU A 206 4.21 12.07 12.53
C GLU A 206 5.38 11.37 11.81
N LYS A 207 6.21 12.13 11.10
CA LYS A 207 7.45 11.58 10.52
C LYS A 207 8.42 11.08 11.56
N SER A 208 8.40 11.66 12.78
CA SER A 208 9.20 11.25 13.93
C SER A 208 9.02 9.77 14.30
N PHE A 209 7.84 9.20 14.13
CA PHE A 209 7.58 7.77 14.34
C PHE A 209 8.48 6.89 13.46
N PHE A 210 8.58 7.21 12.19
CA PHE A 210 9.42 6.46 11.25
C PHE A 210 10.91 6.75 11.44
N LEU A 211 11.28 7.99 11.81
CA LEU A 211 12.67 8.34 12.15
C LEU A 211 13.15 7.53 13.34
N TYR A 212 12.35 7.46 14.42
CA TYR A 212 12.68 6.65 15.59
C TYR A 212 12.88 5.17 15.23
N PHE A 213 11.98 4.62 14.40
CA PHE A 213 12.10 3.24 13.94
C PHE A 213 13.39 3.02 13.14
N ALA A 214 13.70 3.91 12.18
CA ALA A 214 14.91 3.81 11.37
C ALA A 214 16.19 3.90 12.23
N GLU A 215 16.21 4.75 13.25
CA GLU A 215 17.32 4.85 14.20
C GLU A 215 17.46 3.55 15.02
N LYS A 216 16.35 3.05 15.61
CA LYS A 216 16.30 1.81 16.40
C LYS A 216 16.88 0.61 15.65
N TYR A 217 16.63 0.51 14.33
CA TYR A 217 17.06 -0.59 13.47
C TYR A 217 18.25 -0.27 12.57
N ASN A 218 18.94 0.86 12.80
CA ASN A 218 20.10 1.29 12.02
C ASN A 218 19.85 1.28 10.50
N MET A 219 18.70 1.84 10.08
CA MET A 219 18.32 1.97 8.67
C MET A 219 18.60 3.38 8.14
N SER A 220 18.88 3.49 6.84
CA SER A 220 18.76 4.79 6.16
C SER A 220 17.27 5.07 5.92
N ILE A 221 16.87 6.34 5.98
CA ILE A 221 15.47 6.73 5.76
C ILE A 221 15.38 7.94 4.85
N LYS A 222 14.38 7.98 3.99
CA LYS A 222 14.03 9.08 3.10
C LYS A 222 12.52 9.28 3.09
N PHE A 223 12.09 10.54 3.17
CA PHE A 223 10.70 10.91 2.94
C PHE A 223 10.56 11.57 1.58
N THR A 224 9.51 11.24 0.86
CA THR A 224 9.12 11.92 -0.38
C THR A 224 7.68 12.41 -0.28
N LYS A 225 7.31 13.36 -1.12
CA LYS A 225 5.91 13.69 -1.36
C LYS A 225 5.43 12.86 -2.56
N PRO A 226 4.17 12.40 -2.59
CA PRO A 226 3.61 11.93 -3.84
C PRO A 226 3.55 13.09 -4.83
N ASP A 227 3.83 12.80 -6.09
CA ASP A 227 3.79 13.77 -7.19
C ASP A 227 2.99 13.17 -8.34
N MET A 228 1.74 12.85 -8.05
CA MET A 228 0.80 12.36 -9.03
C MET A 228 -0.08 13.51 -9.50
N LYS A 229 0.00 13.83 -10.78
CA LYS A 229 -0.85 14.88 -11.36
C LYS A 229 -2.32 14.61 -11.02
N ASP A 230 -3.04 15.65 -10.59
CA ASP A 230 -4.45 15.63 -10.24
C ASP A 230 -4.85 14.67 -9.10
N TYR A 231 -3.89 14.11 -8.37
CA TYR A 231 -4.17 13.30 -7.19
C TYR A 231 -4.55 14.20 -6.00
N TRP A 232 -5.80 14.14 -5.62
CA TRP A 232 -6.38 14.99 -4.58
C TRP A 232 -5.68 14.86 -3.21
N ASN A 233 -5.01 13.72 -2.95
CA ASN A 233 -4.40 13.41 -1.65
C ASN A 233 -2.93 13.86 -1.53
N ASN A 234 -2.32 14.35 -2.61
CA ASN A 234 -0.89 14.75 -2.64
C ASN A 234 -0.48 15.66 -1.48
N GLU A 235 -1.35 16.60 -1.08
CA GLU A 235 -1.05 17.58 -0.04
C GLU A 235 -1.21 17.04 1.38
N PHE A 236 -1.88 15.89 1.56
CA PHE A 236 -2.26 15.36 2.86
C PHE A 236 -1.41 14.17 3.31
N VAL A 237 -0.56 13.65 2.44
CA VAL A 237 0.20 12.44 2.67
C VAL A 237 1.69 12.62 2.39
N PHE A 238 2.48 11.68 2.85
CA PHE A 238 3.89 11.53 2.51
C PHE A 238 4.22 10.06 2.30
N ASN A 239 5.35 9.80 1.66
CA ASN A 239 5.92 8.46 1.53
C ASN A 239 7.16 8.33 2.40
N CYS A 240 7.43 7.12 2.87
CA CYS A 240 8.59 6.78 3.66
C CYS A 240 9.30 5.57 3.04
N PHE A 241 10.58 5.73 2.75
CA PHE A 241 11.43 4.65 2.26
C PHE A 241 12.59 4.43 3.23
N MET A 242 12.80 3.19 3.63
CA MET A 242 13.86 2.78 4.56
C MET A 242 14.70 1.67 3.93
N ARG A 243 16.01 1.72 4.15
CA ARG A 243 16.94 0.69 3.68
C ARG A 243 17.83 0.19 4.80
N LYS A 244 18.00 -1.13 4.87
CA LYS A 244 18.99 -1.78 5.74
C LYS A 244 20.41 -1.36 5.34
N ARG A 245 21.25 -1.07 6.32
CA ARG A 245 22.67 -0.75 6.12
C ARG A 245 23.55 -1.99 6.18
#